data_c5505d81849489fd6d0f9f6db7a680ea
#
_entry.id   c5505d81849489fd6d0f9f6db7a680ea
#
_cell.length_a   1.000
_cell.length_b   1.000
_cell.length_c   1.000
_cell.angle_alpha   90.00
_cell.angle_beta   90.00
_cell.angle_gamma   90.00
#
_symmetry.space_group_name_H-M   'P 1'
#
loop_
_entity.id
_entity.type
_entity.pdbx_description
1 polymer ?
#
loop_
_entity_poly.entity_id
_entity_poly.type
_entity_poly.pdbx_seq_one_letter_code
_entity_poly.pdbx_strand_id
1 'polypeptide(L)'
;HVSDSSVIRFTRTLGYSGFMEFQRAIRKAYTERMNSVSDNITIPSERLKLSISKLDQSDIVESYFSNVMQNLNSCINRNDTIDFERAASLIAGSKRKFIVTSRANSCIGDMLLLLLKHLLPDVYETSHPALNVIDHLCDITENDCIVAVSFPRYSEMDFLATQMAYDAGAKIILITDKASSPLAQYATQILTVSVDSNTFFNSYVAVLFTMELLCSFISKKMGYSTEAKLELIDKYLSKVGLF
;
A
#
# COMPACT_ATOMS: atom_id res chain seq x y z
N HIS A 1 -31.36 -4.40 -23.95
CA HIS A 1 -31.90 -5.72 -23.52
C HIS A 1 -30.95 -6.83 -23.96
N VAL A 2 -30.45 -7.63 -23.02
CA VAL A 2 -29.61 -8.81 -23.27
C VAL A 2 -30.49 -10.04 -23.08
N SER A 3 -30.40 -11.04 -23.98
CA SER A 3 -31.23 -12.24 -23.87
C SER A 3 -30.69 -13.16 -22.77
N ASP A 4 -31.57 -13.97 -22.16
CA ASP A 4 -31.21 -14.95 -21.12
C ASP A 4 -30.14 -15.94 -21.58
N SER A 5 -30.17 -16.33 -22.86
CA SER A 5 -29.17 -17.20 -23.47
C SER A 5 -27.78 -16.54 -23.55
N SER A 6 -27.72 -15.22 -23.73
CA SER A 6 -26.47 -14.47 -23.70
C SER A 6 -25.88 -14.40 -22.30
N VAL A 7 -26.71 -14.26 -21.29
CA VAL A 7 -26.29 -14.25 -19.87
C VAL A 7 -25.74 -15.63 -19.47
N ILE A 8 -26.43 -16.72 -19.83
CA ILE A 8 -25.98 -18.08 -19.55
C ILE A 8 -24.66 -18.38 -20.26
N ARG A 9 -24.50 -17.96 -21.51
CA ARG A 9 -23.25 -18.13 -22.25
C ARG A 9 -22.09 -17.37 -21.62
N PHE A 10 -22.33 -16.14 -21.20
CA PHE A 10 -21.35 -15.30 -20.49
C PHE A 10 -20.90 -15.98 -19.18
N THR A 11 -21.80 -16.48 -18.35
CA THR A 11 -21.45 -17.16 -17.10
C THR A 11 -20.64 -18.44 -17.33
N ARG A 12 -20.94 -19.19 -18.41
CA ARG A 12 -20.15 -20.37 -18.79
C ARG A 12 -18.74 -20.00 -19.28
N THR A 13 -18.58 -18.89 -20.01
CA THR A 13 -17.26 -18.38 -20.40
C THR A 13 -16.40 -17.99 -19.19
N LEU A 14 -17.03 -17.59 -18.09
CA LEU A 14 -16.37 -17.31 -16.82
C LEU A 14 -16.10 -18.57 -15.96
N GLY A 15 -16.41 -19.79 -16.48
CA GLY A 15 -16.13 -21.06 -15.81
C GLY A 15 -17.22 -21.56 -14.85
N TYR A 16 -18.40 -20.91 -14.84
CA TYR A 16 -19.54 -21.35 -14.03
C TYR A 16 -20.48 -22.25 -14.81
N SER A 17 -21.10 -23.21 -14.16
CA SER A 17 -22.07 -24.13 -14.82
C SER A 17 -23.33 -23.40 -15.32
N GLY A 18 -23.66 -22.22 -14.75
CA GLY A 18 -24.80 -21.42 -15.15
C GLY A 18 -24.97 -20.18 -14.26
N PHE A 19 -26.03 -19.40 -14.56
CA PHE A 19 -26.29 -18.12 -13.88
C PHE A 19 -26.49 -18.25 -12.36
N MET A 20 -27.14 -19.30 -11.90
CA MET A 20 -27.38 -19.55 -10.46
C MET A 20 -26.08 -19.76 -9.69
N GLU A 21 -25.14 -20.50 -10.25
CA GLU A 21 -23.82 -20.71 -9.62
C GLU A 21 -23.01 -19.41 -9.62
N PHE A 22 -22.98 -18.71 -10.75
CA PHE A 22 -22.36 -17.39 -10.86
C PHE A 22 -22.95 -16.40 -9.84
N GLN A 23 -24.27 -16.32 -9.74
CA GLN A 23 -24.96 -15.45 -8.77
C GLN A 23 -24.60 -15.83 -7.33
N ARG A 24 -24.51 -17.13 -7.01
CA ARG A 24 -24.13 -17.62 -5.70
C ARG A 24 -22.67 -17.27 -5.38
N ALA A 25 -21.78 -17.45 -6.34
CA ALA A 25 -20.36 -17.09 -6.21
C ALA A 25 -20.18 -15.58 -6.00
N ILE A 26 -20.90 -14.73 -6.77
CA ILE A 26 -20.90 -13.27 -6.57
C ILE A 26 -21.47 -12.91 -5.19
N ARG A 27 -22.59 -13.50 -4.79
CA ARG A 27 -23.17 -13.25 -3.47
C ARG A 27 -22.22 -13.65 -2.36
N LYS A 28 -21.55 -14.79 -2.47
CA LYS A 28 -20.54 -15.25 -1.52
C LYS A 28 -19.36 -14.29 -1.44
N ALA A 29 -18.78 -13.93 -2.59
CA ALA A 29 -17.70 -12.96 -2.66
C ALA A 29 -18.11 -11.57 -2.14
N TYR A 30 -19.35 -11.14 -2.42
CA TYR A 30 -19.92 -9.89 -1.90
C TYR A 30 -20.12 -9.94 -0.38
N THR A 31 -20.63 -11.07 0.15
CA THR A 31 -20.84 -11.25 1.59
C THR A 31 -19.50 -11.33 2.33
N GLU A 32 -18.52 -12.02 1.77
CA GLU A 32 -17.15 -12.06 2.31
C GLU A 32 -16.52 -10.66 2.31
N ARG A 33 -16.76 -9.87 1.27
CA ARG A 33 -16.31 -8.47 1.15
C ARG A 33 -17.07 -7.52 2.08
N MET A 34 -18.37 -7.75 2.29
CA MET A 34 -19.16 -6.99 3.28
C MET A 34 -18.81 -7.32 4.73
N ASN A 35 -18.06 -8.40 4.97
CA ASN A 35 -17.56 -8.71 6.30
C ASN A 35 -16.40 -7.79 6.73
N SER A 36 -15.72 -7.09 5.80
CA SER A 36 -14.79 -6.03 6.17
C SER A 36 -15.58 -4.75 6.52
N VAL A 37 -15.30 -4.19 7.69
CA VAL A 37 -15.92 -2.93 8.16
C VAL A 37 -15.35 -1.73 7.38
N SER A 38 -14.20 -1.90 6.74
CA SER A 38 -13.45 -0.82 6.11
C SER A 38 -13.97 -0.37 4.74
N ASP A 39 -14.56 -1.30 3.94
CA ASP A 39 -14.85 -1.02 2.53
C ASP A 39 -16.07 -0.13 2.27
N ASN A 40 -17.05 -0.09 3.18
CA ASN A 40 -18.33 0.55 2.91
C ASN A 40 -18.66 1.76 3.77
N ILE A 41 -17.88 2.06 4.83
CA ILE A 41 -18.18 3.16 5.75
C ILE A 41 -16.97 4.03 5.97
N THR A 42 -17.06 5.26 5.47
CA THR A 42 -16.02 6.27 5.59
C THR A 42 -16.04 7.00 6.94
N ILE A 43 -17.18 6.98 7.64
CA ILE A 43 -17.38 7.68 8.91
C ILE A 43 -16.88 6.82 10.08
N PRO A 44 -15.86 7.25 10.85
CA PRO A 44 -15.26 6.43 11.91
C PRO A 44 -16.24 5.97 12.99
N SER A 45 -17.20 6.81 13.38
CA SER A 45 -18.21 6.47 14.41
C SER A 45 -19.17 5.37 13.96
N GLU A 46 -19.52 5.31 12.68
CA GLU A 46 -20.35 4.25 12.13
C GLU A 46 -19.57 2.94 11.99
N ARG A 47 -18.29 3.03 11.58
CA ARG A 47 -17.38 1.88 11.57
C ARG A 47 -17.24 1.27 12.97
N LEU A 48 -17.09 2.11 14.02
CA LEU A 48 -17.00 1.64 15.40
C LEU A 48 -18.26 0.87 15.83
N LYS A 49 -19.45 1.41 15.55
CA LYS A 49 -20.72 0.76 15.89
C LYS A 49 -20.85 -0.62 15.25
N LEU A 50 -20.52 -0.73 13.95
CA LEU A 50 -20.55 -2.01 13.24
C LEU A 50 -19.46 -2.97 13.73
N SER A 51 -18.29 -2.46 14.03
CA SER A 51 -17.19 -3.24 14.59
C SER A 51 -17.61 -3.89 15.92
N ILE A 52 -18.16 -3.12 16.86
CA ILE A 52 -18.63 -3.64 18.15
C ILE A 52 -19.67 -4.74 17.94
N SER A 53 -20.69 -4.51 17.11
CA SER A 53 -21.75 -5.49 16.87
C SER A 53 -21.26 -6.82 16.25
N LYS A 54 -20.15 -6.77 15.49
CA LYS A 54 -19.52 -7.96 14.92
C LYS A 54 -18.63 -8.70 15.93
N LEU A 55 -17.89 -7.95 16.73
CA LEU A 55 -16.99 -8.49 17.74
C LEU A 55 -17.74 -9.21 18.85
N ASP A 56 -18.94 -8.75 19.20
CA ASP A 56 -19.81 -9.41 20.17
C ASP A 56 -20.27 -10.81 19.72
N GLN A 57 -20.14 -11.15 18.43
CA GLN A 57 -20.62 -12.41 17.83
C GLN A 57 -19.50 -13.39 17.46
N SER A 58 -18.21 -13.01 17.64
CA SER A 58 -17.07 -13.83 17.21
C SER A 58 -15.92 -13.78 18.20
N ASP A 59 -15.06 -14.80 18.17
CA ASP A 59 -13.74 -14.72 18.80
C ASP A 59 -12.92 -13.63 18.10
N ILE A 60 -12.57 -12.59 18.86
CA ILE A 60 -11.85 -11.41 18.35
C ILE A 60 -10.49 -11.82 17.77
N VAL A 61 -9.77 -12.72 18.45
CA VAL A 61 -8.41 -13.13 18.06
C VAL A 61 -8.46 -13.89 16.75
N GLU A 62 -9.34 -14.90 16.65
CA GLU A 62 -9.47 -15.72 15.45
C GLU A 62 -9.97 -14.90 14.26
N SER A 63 -10.97 -14.06 14.48
CA SER A 63 -11.52 -13.17 13.44
C SER A 63 -10.50 -12.17 12.92
N TYR A 64 -9.73 -11.55 13.82
CA TYR A 64 -8.67 -10.60 13.43
C TYR A 64 -7.53 -11.31 12.70
N PHE A 65 -7.06 -12.45 13.21
CA PHE A 65 -6.02 -13.26 12.57
C PHE A 65 -6.42 -13.69 11.15
N SER A 66 -7.63 -14.21 10.99
CA SER A 66 -8.17 -14.61 9.68
C SER A 66 -8.18 -13.45 8.70
N ASN A 67 -8.61 -12.27 9.15
CA ASN A 67 -8.64 -11.06 8.32
C ASN A 67 -7.21 -10.60 7.90
N VAL A 68 -6.25 -10.64 8.82
CA VAL A 68 -4.85 -10.32 8.51
C VAL A 68 -4.28 -11.30 7.48
N MET A 69 -4.51 -12.61 7.65
CA MET A 69 -4.06 -13.63 6.70
C MET A 69 -4.69 -13.44 5.31
N GLN A 70 -5.96 -13.04 5.25
CA GLN A 70 -6.62 -12.71 3.99
C GLN A 70 -5.98 -11.52 3.29
N ASN A 71 -5.63 -10.45 4.04
CA ASN A 71 -4.94 -9.28 3.50
C ASN A 71 -3.55 -9.64 2.95
N LEU A 72 -2.77 -10.46 3.67
CA LEU A 72 -1.46 -10.93 3.23
C LEU A 72 -1.57 -11.77 1.95
N ASN A 73 -2.48 -12.74 1.91
CA ASN A 73 -2.72 -13.55 0.71
C ASN A 73 -3.18 -12.69 -0.48
N SER A 74 -4.04 -11.71 -0.23
CA SER A 74 -4.50 -10.76 -1.25
C SER A 74 -3.34 -9.95 -1.82
N CYS A 75 -2.39 -9.52 -0.99
CA CYS A 75 -1.21 -8.78 -1.44
C CYS A 75 -0.37 -9.62 -2.42
N ILE A 76 -0.07 -10.88 -2.07
CA ILE A 76 0.73 -11.79 -2.93
C ILE A 76 0.00 -12.11 -4.23
N ASN A 77 -1.32 -12.26 -4.20
CA ASN A 77 -2.13 -12.60 -5.37
C ASN A 77 -2.36 -11.42 -6.32
N ARG A 78 -2.15 -10.17 -5.87
CA ARG A 78 -2.40 -8.96 -6.66
C ARG A 78 -1.13 -8.30 -7.18
N ASN A 79 0.02 -8.71 -6.68
CA ASN A 79 1.31 -8.17 -7.10
C ASN A 79 2.25 -9.33 -7.45
N ASP A 80 2.75 -9.32 -8.66
CA ASP A 80 3.73 -10.29 -9.11
C ASP A 80 5.15 -9.89 -8.66
N THR A 81 6.09 -10.84 -8.72
CA THR A 81 7.52 -10.57 -8.47
C THR A 81 8.05 -9.42 -9.33
N ILE A 82 7.58 -9.33 -10.59
CA ILE A 82 7.96 -8.29 -11.55
C ILE A 82 7.53 -6.89 -11.07
N ASP A 83 6.40 -6.77 -10.39
CA ASP A 83 5.92 -5.49 -9.85
C ASP A 83 6.87 -4.96 -8.76
N PHE A 84 7.31 -5.85 -7.87
CA PHE A 84 8.31 -5.51 -6.84
C PHE A 84 9.69 -5.19 -7.44
N GLU A 85 10.15 -5.97 -8.40
CA GLU A 85 11.42 -5.73 -9.10
C GLU A 85 11.41 -4.38 -9.84
N ARG A 86 10.30 -4.04 -10.47
CA ARG A 86 10.12 -2.77 -11.16
C ARG A 86 10.08 -1.62 -10.17
N ALA A 87 9.29 -1.70 -9.10
CA ALA A 87 9.24 -0.70 -8.05
C ALA A 87 10.63 -0.47 -7.42
N ALA A 88 11.32 -1.55 -7.04
CA ALA A 88 12.68 -1.50 -6.49
C ALA A 88 13.68 -0.85 -7.45
N SER A 89 13.56 -1.15 -8.76
CA SER A 89 14.43 -0.57 -9.79
C SER A 89 14.22 0.92 -9.96
N LEU A 90 12.97 1.38 -9.95
CA LEU A 90 12.63 2.80 -10.03
C LEU A 90 13.15 3.56 -8.81
N ILE A 91 12.95 3.02 -7.60
CA ILE A 91 13.40 3.65 -6.35
C ILE A 91 14.94 3.72 -6.30
N ALA A 92 15.62 2.59 -6.54
CA ALA A 92 17.08 2.53 -6.46
C ALA A 92 17.77 3.37 -7.54
N GLY A 93 17.16 3.50 -8.73
CA GLY A 93 17.69 4.27 -9.85
C GLY A 93 17.44 5.77 -9.78
N SER A 94 16.58 6.24 -8.88
CA SER A 94 16.27 7.67 -8.74
C SER A 94 17.32 8.40 -7.91
N LYS A 95 17.53 9.71 -8.20
CA LYS A 95 18.49 10.55 -7.50
C LYS A 95 17.99 10.84 -6.07
N ARG A 96 16.81 11.43 -5.91
CA ARG A 96 16.15 11.67 -4.62
C ARG A 96 14.89 10.83 -4.52
N LYS A 97 14.55 10.38 -3.31
CA LYS A 97 13.39 9.54 -3.01
C LYS A 97 12.57 10.25 -1.96
N PHE A 98 11.34 10.63 -2.28
CA PHE A 98 10.45 11.30 -1.37
C PHE A 98 9.33 10.35 -0.94
N ILE A 99 9.17 10.16 0.35
CA ILE A 99 8.08 9.35 0.91
C ILE A 99 6.91 10.30 1.16
N VAL A 100 5.77 10.01 0.53
CA VAL A 100 4.56 10.82 0.62
C VAL A 100 3.50 10.04 1.38
N THR A 101 3.19 10.51 2.58
CA THR A 101 2.18 9.93 3.45
C THR A 101 1.45 11.01 4.22
N SER A 102 0.20 10.75 4.62
CA SER A 102 -0.60 11.70 5.38
C SER A 102 -1.36 11.01 6.51
N ARG A 103 -1.62 11.74 7.58
CA ARG A 103 -2.48 11.34 8.70
C ARG A 103 -1.98 10.03 9.36
N ALA A 104 -2.86 9.01 9.46
CA ALA A 104 -2.51 7.72 10.05
C ALA A 104 -1.43 6.95 9.26
N ASN A 105 -1.22 7.26 7.98
CA ASN A 105 -0.19 6.63 7.18
C ASN A 105 1.22 7.20 7.49
N SER A 106 1.34 8.31 8.22
CA SER A 106 2.65 8.92 8.51
C SER A 106 3.55 7.99 9.33
N CYS A 107 3.00 7.22 10.28
CA CYS A 107 3.80 6.22 11.01
C CYS A 107 4.35 5.11 10.10
N ILE A 108 3.64 4.79 9.02
CA ILE A 108 4.08 3.86 7.97
C ILE A 108 5.20 4.51 7.13
N GLY A 109 5.05 5.80 6.83
CA GLY A 109 6.07 6.61 6.15
C GLY A 109 7.38 6.66 6.94
N ASP A 110 7.31 6.89 8.25
CA ASP A 110 8.48 6.90 9.15
C ASP A 110 9.22 5.55 9.13
N MET A 111 8.47 4.45 9.18
CA MET A 111 9.07 3.11 9.11
C MET A 111 9.72 2.87 7.74
N LEU A 112 9.07 3.25 6.64
CA LEU A 112 9.63 3.13 5.30
C LEU A 112 10.89 4.01 5.14
N LEU A 113 10.87 5.23 5.71
CA LEU A 113 12.03 6.13 5.73
C LEU A 113 13.23 5.46 6.40
N LEU A 114 13.02 4.85 7.58
CA LEU A 114 14.06 4.15 8.31
C LEU A 114 14.66 3.02 7.46
N LEU A 115 13.82 2.16 6.90
CA LEU A 115 14.25 1.02 6.07
C LEU A 115 15.02 1.49 4.83
N LEU A 116 14.48 2.46 4.10
CA LEU A 116 15.11 2.96 2.89
C LEU A 116 16.41 3.73 3.18
N LYS A 117 16.49 4.48 4.29
CA LYS A 117 17.72 5.16 4.68
C LYS A 117 18.87 4.22 5.01
N HIS A 118 18.62 3.00 5.44
CA HIS A 118 19.66 1.99 5.60
C HIS A 118 20.21 1.49 4.24
N LEU A 119 19.35 1.45 3.22
CA LEU A 119 19.69 0.90 1.91
C LEU A 119 20.18 1.93 0.90
N LEU A 120 19.63 3.15 0.93
CA LEU A 120 19.77 4.14 -0.12
C LEU A 120 20.18 5.50 0.42
N PRO A 121 20.94 6.31 -0.35
CA PRO A 121 21.14 7.74 -0.06
C PRO A 121 19.90 8.55 -0.45
N ASP A 122 19.87 9.81 -0.01
CA ASP A 122 18.93 10.85 -0.46
C ASP A 122 17.45 10.44 -0.38
N VAL A 123 17.06 9.89 0.78
CA VAL A 123 15.67 9.55 1.13
C VAL A 123 15.13 10.59 2.09
N TYR A 124 13.99 11.16 1.74
CA TYR A 124 13.31 12.24 2.46
C TYR A 124 11.85 11.86 2.72
N GLU A 125 11.34 12.33 3.83
CA GLU A 125 9.93 12.17 4.21
C GLU A 125 9.26 13.54 4.14
N THR A 126 8.03 13.62 3.64
CA THR A 126 7.34 14.89 3.35
C THR A 126 6.30 15.29 4.40
N SER A 127 6.06 14.46 5.42
CA SER A 127 5.05 14.74 6.46
C SER A 127 5.58 15.56 7.64
N HIS A 128 6.75 16.22 7.47
CA HIS A 128 7.35 17.01 8.54
C HIS A 128 6.44 18.19 8.95
N PRO A 129 6.17 18.37 10.26
CA PRO A 129 5.18 19.37 10.74
C PRO A 129 5.50 20.82 10.39
N ALA A 130 6.78 21.16 10.18
CA ALA A 130 7.23 22.53 9.91
C ALA A 130 7.21 22.92 8.42
N LEU A 131 7.09 21.94 7.53
CA LEU A 131 7.06 22.15 6.09
C LEU A 131 5.86 21.44 5.50
N ASN A 132 5.19 22.06 4.55
CA ASN A 132 4.14 21.37 3.81
C ASN A 132 4.73 20.57 2.62
N VAL A 133 3.94 19.70 2.04
CA VAL A 133 4.38 18.85 0.93
C VAL A 133 4.86 19.64 -0.28
N ILE A 134 4.36 20.85 -0.49
CA ILE A 134 4.74 21.73 -1.60
C ILE A 134 6.18 22.17 -1.43
N ASP A 135 6.57 22.59 -0.21
CA ASP A 135 7.95 23.04 0.07
C ASP A 135 8.96 21.90 -0.11
N HIS A 136 8.56 20.66 0.20
CA HIS A 136 9.42 19.48 -0.01
C HIS A 136 9.61 19.12 -1.49
N LEU A 137 8.58 19.35 -2.32
CA LEU A 137 8.55 18.91 -3.72
C LEU A 137 8.72 20.05 -4.73
N CYS A 138 8.96 21.30 -4.29
CA CYS A 138 9.04 22.46 -5.19
C CYS A 138 10.16 22.37 -6.23
N ASP A 139 11.20 21.58 -5.97
CA ASP A 139 12.35 21.37 -6.84
C ASP A 139 12.49 19.92 -7.36
N ILE A 140 11.41 19.11 -7.26
CA ILE A 140 11.39 17.74 -7.76
C ILE A 140 11.58 17.72 -9.29
N THR A 141 12.30 16.72 -9.79
CA THR A 141 12.64 16.57 -11.21
C THR A 141 12.36 15.16 -11.72
N GLU A 142 12.50 14.95 -13.03
CA GLU A 142 12.36 13.65 -13.70
C GLU A 142 13.38 12.59 -13.23
N ASN A 143 14.46 13.01 -12.57
CA ASN A 143 15.48 12.12 -12.01
C ASN A 143 15.14 11.61 -10.60
N ASP A 144 14.07 12.11 -10.02
CA ASP A 144 13.63 11.80 -8.67
C ASP A 144 12.47 10.79 -8.68
N CYS A 145 12.12 10.28 -7.51
CA CYS A 145 10.88 9.52 -7.35
C CYS A 145 10.13 9.89 -6.07
N ILE A 146 8.83 9.64 -6.09
CA ILE A 146 8.03 9.57 -4.88
C ILE A 146 7.59 8.13 -4.60
N VAL A 147 7.51 7.76 -3.33
CA VAL A 147 6.84 6.56 -2.83
C VAL A 147 5.64 7.02 -2.02
N ALA A 148 4.47 6.98 -2.65
CA ALA A 148 3.23 7.41 -2.04
C ALA A 148 2.51 6.22 -1.40
N VAL A 149 2.11 6.34 -0.12
CA VAL A 149 1.30 5.34 0.60
C VAL A 149 -0.03 5.98 0.94
N SER A 150 -1.07 5.63 0.20
CA SER A 150 -2.38 6.28 0.30
C SER A 150 -3.52 5.27 0.20
N PHE A 151 -4.42 5.32 1.18
CA PHE A 151 -5.55 4.40 1.35
C PHE A 151 -6.88 5.16 1.45
N PRO A 152 -8.05 4.47 1.42
CA PRO A 152 -9.36 5.10 1.48
C PRO A 152 -9.48 6.19 2.54
N ARG A 153 -10.16 7.27 2.20
CA ARG A 153 -10.12 8.63 2.73
C ARG A 153 -8.84 9.34 2.28
N TYR A 154 -8.41 9.02 1.04
CA TYR A 154 -7.25 9.61 0.37
C TYR A 154 -7.11 11.10 0.70
N SER A 155 -5.89 11.50 1.05
CA SER A 155 -5.60 12.87 1.44
C SER A 155 -5.44 13.77 0.22
N GLU A 156 -6.00 14.98 0.27
CA GLU A 156 -5.77 16.01 -0.74
C GLU A 156 -4.26 16.35 -0.88
N MET A 157 -3.50 16.26 0.22
CA MET A 157 -2.06 16.50 0.19
C MET A 157 -1.31 15.38 -0.54
N ASP A 158 -1.73 14.10 -0.38
CA ASP A 158 -1.14 12.99 -1.13
C ASP A 158 -1.45 13.15 -2.63
N PHE A 159 -2.67 13.60 -2.96
CA PHE A 159 -3.06 13.87 -4.34
C PHE A 159 -2.21 15.01 -4.94
N LEU A 160 -2.10 16.13 -4.25
CA LEU A 160 -1.30 17.28 -4.68
C LEU A 160 0.18 16.89 -4.88
N ALA A 161 0.77 16.18 -3.92
CA ALA A 161 2.16 15.68 -4.02
C ALA A 161 2.36 14.79 -5.25
N THR A 162 1.41 13.88 -5.47
CA THR A 162 1.45 12.95 -6.61
C THR A 162 1.34 13.70 -7.94
N GLN A 163 0.47 14.71 -7.99
CA GLN A 163 0.32 15.57 -9.17
C GLN A 163 1.58 16.40 -9.44
N MET A 164 2.19 17.03 -8.42
CA MET A 164 3.45 17.78 -8.57
C MET A 164 4.56 16.88 -9.12
N ALA A 165 4.70 15.66 -8.59
CA ALA A 165 5.68 14.69 -9.09
C ALA A 165 5.41 14.27 -10.53
N TYR A 166 4.14 14.06 -10.89
CA TYR A 166 3.74 13.72 -12.25
C TYR A 166 4.06 14.86 -13.24
N ASP A 167 3.73 16.10 -12.89
CA ASP A 167 3.97 17.28 -13.73
C ASP A 167 5.48 17.53 -13.95
N ALA A 168 6.31 17.18 -12.96
CA ALA A 168 7.77 17.22 -13.06
C ALA A 168 8.40 16.01 -13.79
N GLY A 169 7.61 15.02 -14.22
CA GLY A 169 8.11 13.80 -14.86
C GLY A 169 8.80 12.81 -13.92
N ALA A 170 8.71 13.01 -12.60
CA ALA A 170 9.28 12.11 -11.60
C ALA A 170 8.62 10.73 -11.62
N LYS A 171 9.32 9.71 -11.13
CA LYS A 171 8.76 8.35 -11.03
C LYS A 171 7.85 8.25 -9.80
N ILE A 172 6.71 7.60 -9.96
CA ILE A 172 5.69 7.52 -8.92
C ILE A 172 5.43 6.04 -8.61
N ILE A 173 5.84 5.61 -7.42
CA ILE A 173 5.54 4.30 -6.86
C ILE A 173 4.38 4.50 -5.88
N LEU A 174 3.24 3.89 -6.17
CA LEU A 174 2.03 4.02 -5.36
C LEU A 174 1.73 2.71 -4.64
N ILE A 175 1.64 2.75 -3.31
CA ILE A 175 1.13 1.68 -2.47
C ILE A 175 -0.28 2.06 -2.05
N THR A 176 -1.29 1.30 -2.50
CA THR A 176 -2.71 1.64 -2.32
C THR A 176 -3.60 0.40 -2.27
N ASP A 177 -4.88 0.56 -1.94
CA ASP A 177 -5.83 -0.55 -1.79
C ASP A 177 -6.30 -1.17 -3.11
N LYS A 178 -6.29 -0.41 -4.20
CA LYS A 178 -6.80 -0.85 -5.51
C LYS A 178 -6.21 -0.05 -6.67
N ALA A 179 -6.08 -0.70 -7.82
CA ALA A 179 -5.60 -0.07 -9.05
C ALA A 179 -6.52 1.05 -9.59
N SER A 180 -7.76 1.14 -9.10
CA SER A 180 -8.71 2.22 -9.42
C SER A 180 -8.71 3.36 -8.40
N SER A 181 -7.71 3.43 -7.50
CA SER A 181 -7.58 4.55 -6.55
C SER A 181 -7.38 5.88 -7.30
N PRO A 182 -7.79 7.02 -6.73
CA PRO A 182 -7.69 8.32 -7.41
C PRO A 182 -6.27 8.70 -7.83
N LEU A 183 -5.25 8.23 -7.07
CA LEU A 183 -3.84 8.51 -7.35
C LEU A 183 -3.26 7.58 -8.43
N ALA A 184 -3.90 6.46 -8.71
CA ALA A 184 -3.39 5.43 -9.63
C ALA A 184 -3.16 5.94 -11.06
N GLN A 185 -3.92 6.96 -11.49
CA GLN A 185 -3.76 7.56 -12.82
C GLN A 185 -2.40 8.24 -13.04
N TYR A 186 -1.71 8.62 -11.97
CA TYR A 186 -0.38 9.25 -12.01
C TYR A 186 0.76 8.25 -11.81
N ALA A 187 0.45 7.03 -11.33
CA ALA A 187 1.46 6.08 -10.91
C ALA A 187 2.27 5.50 -12.07
N THR A 188 3.59 5.45 -11.91
CA THR A 188 4.50 4.70 -12.80
C THR A 188 4.47 3.20 -12.47
N GLN A 189 4.34 2.87 -11.17
CA GLN A 189 4.19 1.51 -10.65
C GLN A 189 3.23 1.51 -9.46
N ILE A 190 2.34 0.52 -9.43
CA ILE A 190 1.39 0.34 -8.32
C ILE A 190 1.70 -0.97 -7.61
N LEU A 191 1.70 -0.94 -6.27
CA LEU A 191 1.63 -2.11 -5.42
C LEU A 191 0.29 -2.09 -4.69
N THR A 192 -0.53 -3.10 -4.94
CA THR A 192 -1.90 -3.17 -4.39
C THR A 192 -1.93 -3.95 -3.10
N VAL A 193 -2.41 -3.34 -2.02
CA VAL A 193 -2.42 -3.92 -0.67
C VAL A 193 -3.77 -3.70 -0.01
N SER A 194 -4.42 -4.76 0.48
CA SER A 194 -5.64 -4.63 1.26
C SER A 194 -5.33 -4.13 2.68
N VAL A 195 -6.13 -3.18 3.13
CA VAL A 195 -6.14 -2.66 4.51
C VAL A 195 -7.42 -3.01 5.26
N ASP A 196 -8.13 -4.03 4.78
CA ASP A 196 -9.40 -4.47 5.33
C ASP A 196 -9.26 -4.87 6.80
N SER A 197 -10.30 -4.60 7.56
CA SER A 197 -10.32 -4.90 8.99
C SER A 197 -11.73 -5.18 9.50
N ASN A 198 -11.83 -6.12 10.41
CA ASN A 198 -13.05 -6.39 11.18
C ASN A 198 -13.25 -5.38 12.33
N THR A 199 -12.26 -4.49 12.54
CA THR A 199 -12.30 -3.42 13.54
C THR A 199 -12.56 -2.07 12.87
N PHE A 200 -12.70 -1.01 13.67
CA PHE A 200 -12.89 0.32 13.08
C PHE A 200 -11.61 0.91 12.47
N PHE A 201 -10.44 0.39 12.83
CA PHE A 201 -9.15 0.76 12.23
C PHE A 201 -8.92 0.03 10.90
N ASN A 202 -8.06 0.59 10.06
CA ASN A 202 -7.46 -0.17 8.97
C ASN A 202 -6.42 -1.16 9.53
N SER A 203 -6.26 -2.30 8.88
CA SER A 203 -5.17 -3.22 9.19
C SER A 203 -3.96 -2.87 8.33
N TYR A 204 -2.85 -2.49 8.96
CA TYR A 204 -1.61 -2.14 8.25
C TYR A 204 -0.58 -3.28 8.17
N VAL A 205 -0.91 -4.47 8.68
CA VAL A 205 0.05 -5.61 8.71
C VAL A 205 0.50 -5.99 7.29
N ALA A 206 -0.43 -6.07 6.33
CA ALA A 206 -0.08 -6.35 4.93
C ALA A 206 0.68 -5.20 4.27
N VAL A 207 0.48 -3.96 4.70
CA VAL A 207 1.24 -2.80 4.22
C VAL A 207 2.69 -2.89 4.68
N LEU A 208 2.92 -3.19 5.96
CA LEU A 208 4.27 -3.40 6.51
C LEU A 208 4.97 -4.56 5.80
N PHE A 209 4.30 -5.70 5.62
CA PHE A 209 4.82 -6.82 4.84
C PHE A 209 5.24 -6.39 3.42
N THR A 210 4.41 -5.62 2.72
CA THR A 210 4.71 -5.13 1.37
C THR A 210 5.95 -4.24 1.36
N MET A 211 6.11 -3.37 2.35
CA MET A 211 7.27 -2.48 2.47
C MET A 211 8.56 -3.26 2.77
N GLU A 212 8.53 -4.21 3.70
CA GLU A 212 9.66 -5.07 4.02
C GLU A 212 10.06 -5.91 2.80
N LEU A 213 9.09 -6.46 2.08
CA LEU A 213 9.33 -7.18 0.83
C LEU A 213 9.94 -6.28 -0.25
N LEU A 214 9.42 -5.08 -0.44
CA LEU A 214 9.97 -4.08 -1.37
C LEU A 214 11.42 -3.72 -0.99
N CYS A 215 11.69 -3.49 0.29
CA CYS A 215 13.05 -3.21 0.78
C CYS A 215 13.99 -4.41 0.55
N SER A 216 13.49 -5.64 0.66
CA SER A 216 14.26 -6.85 0.34
C SER A 216 14.64 -6.91 -1.14
N PHE A 217 13.75 -6.54 -2.05
CA PHE A 217 14.06 -6.40 -3.49
C PHE A 217 15.07 -5.29 -3.76
N ILE A 218 14.96 -4.15 -3.07
CA ILE A 218 15.94 -3.05 -3.16
C ILE A 218 17.29 -3.53 -2.66
N SER A 219 17.36 -4.18 -1.50
CA SER A 219 18.59 -4.73 -0.93
C SER A 219 19.28 -5.73 -1.88
N LYS A 220 18.51 -6.67 -2.44
CA LYS A 220 19.00 -7.60 -3.47
C LYS A 220 19.59 -6.87 -4.68
N LYS A 221 18.94 -5.81 -5.12
CA LYS A 221 19.39 -5.01 -6.28
C LYS A 221 20.66 -4.21 -5.99
N MET A 222 20.75 -3.63 -4.80
CA MET A 222 21.92 -2.83 -4.36
C MET A 222 23.14 -3.71 -4.07
N GLY A 223 22.92 -4.97 -3.66
CA GLY A 223 24.00 -5.89 -3.32
C GLY A 223 24.94 -5.31 -2.27
N TYR A 224 26.24 -5.49 -2.43
CA TYR A 224 27.27 -5.00 -1.51
C TYR A 224 27.49 -3.49 -1.54
N SER A 225 26.81 -2.73 -2.41
CA SER A 225 26.98 -1.27 -2.47
C SER A 225 26.48 -0.54 -1.22
N THR A 226 25.64 -1.20 -0.41
CA THR A 226 25.14 -0.67 0.88
C THR A 226 26.01 -1.03 2.08
N GLU A 227 26.97 -1.94 1.93
CA GLU A 227 27.79 -2.49 3.03
C GLU A 227 28.55 -1.38 3.77
N ALA A 228 29.29 -0.54 3.05
CA ALA A 228 30.05 0.56 3.64
C ALA A 228 29.19 1.54 4.45
N LYS A 229 27.92 1.74 4.06
CA LYS A 229 26.98 2.58 4.79
C LYS A 229 26.54 1.92 6.10
N LEU A 230 26.24 0.62 6.06
CA LEU A 230 25.88 -0.14 7.26
C LEU A 230 27.06 -0.25 8.23
N GLU A 231 28.27 -0.52 7.75
CA GLU A 231 29.50 -0.50 8.56
C GLU A 231 29.72 0.86 9.26
N LEU A 232 29.41 1.96 8.56
CA LEU A 232 29.51 3.29 9.16
C LEU A 232 28.48 3.47 10.28
N ILE A 233 27.26 2.99 10.10
CA ILE A 233 26.21 3.00 11.13
C ILE A 233 26.65 2.18 12.33
N ASP A 234 27.09 0.94 12.12
CA ASP A 234 27.56 0.03 13.16
C ASP A 234 28.73 0.62 13.97
N LYS A 235 29.67 1.25 13.27
CA LYS A 235 30.80 1.95 13.91
C LYS A 235 30.36 3.04 14.89
N TYR A 236 29.26 3.76 14.59
CA TYR A 236 28.79 4.82 15.49
C TYR A 236 27.84 4.27 16.57
N LEU A 237 27.05 3.26 16.28
CA LEU A 237 26.21 2.60 17.27
C LEU A 237 27.05 1.89 18.35
N SER A 238 28.19 1.28 17.98
CA SER A 238 29.11 0.69 18.95
C SER A 238 29.74 1.70 19.90
N LYS A 239 29.95 2.97 19.46
CA LYS A 239 30.49 4.04 20.32
C LYS A 239 29.51 4.48 21.42
N VAL A 240 28.23 4.28 21.23
CA VAL A 240 27.18 4.59 22.22
C VAL A 240 26.70 3.37 22.98
N GLY A 241 27.40 2.22 22.83
CA GLY A 241 27.15 1.01 23.59
C GLY A 241 25.88 0.28 23.20
N LEU A 242 25.42 0.43 21.95
CA LEU A 242 24.23 -0.25 21.43
C LEU A 242 24.54 -1.64 20.79
N PHE A 243 25.82 -1.99 20.69
CA PHE A 243 26.35 -3.30 20.34
C PHE A 243 27.58 -3.63 21.19
#